data_d92d819e38ab7a71aa35beff0e699fc0
#
_entry.id   d92d819e38ab7a71aa35beff0e699fc0
#
_cell.length_a   1.000
_cell.length_b   1.000
_cell.length_c   1.000
_cell.angle_alpha   90.00
_cell.angle_beta   90.00
_cell.angle_gamma   90.00
#
_symmetry.space_group_name_H-M   'P 1'
#
loop_
_entity.id
_entity.type
_entity.pdbx_description
1 polymer ?
#
loop_
_entity_poly.entity_id
_entity_poly.type
_entity_poly.pdbx_seq_one_letter_code
_entity_poly.pdbx_strand_id
1 'polypeptide(L)'
;MEFSNLIVYSDYSVHIGYGTIDEYISVCKQKGIKTLSLTDTNSMMGIFKFLTKCKANDIKAIVGVTLTVEKHNITFLAKNINGYHELCKLLTQSTRNNLDEPFLTTTDIKQTDNIVAIVHTYEKEPTEQFLSEFKNKVKDVYLEFTLLKGNRRNISQSVTRLSERTNTPLVLTNPTFYAYDTDFEMSEINMALIKNYSLQETPVTRGGLRPALFCNEHYLKSTQELVNYVKGNVTDVPKQILNQAIINNQSIVDMIEQVELEYQLGLRPVPHIPAPFQDSLSYFKALIQEGWDKIVADKPKEVQAEWKKRIKNELEVIHSNDFI
;
A
#
# COMPACT_ATOMS: atom_id res chain seq x y z
N MET A 1 5.85 -27.08 2.45
CA MET A 1 5.32 -25.85 1.85
C MET A 1 5.50 -24.75 2.88
N GLU A 2 6.02 -23.64 2.46
CA GLU A 2 6.22 -22.48 3.32
C GLU A 2 5.07 -21.49 3.09
N PHE A 3 4.52 -20.92 4.18
CA PHE A 3 3.51 -19.88 4.09
C PHE A 3 4.18 -18.51 4.17
N SER A 4 3.75 -17.60 3.31
CA SER A 4 4.21 -16.22 3.34
C SER A 4 3.07 -15.27 3.67
N ASN A 5 3.31 -14.32 4.57
CA ASN A 5 2.36 -13.27 4.91
C ASN A 5 2.35 -12.25 3.77
N LEU A 6 1.38 -12.38 2.83
CA LEU A 6 1.28 -11.55 1.62
C LEU A 6 0.57 -10.21 1.84
N ILE A 7 -0.16 -10.06 2.94
CA ILE A 7 -0.88 -8.84 3.32
C ILE A 7 -0.35 -8.40 4.68
N VAL A 8 0.51 -7.37 4.68
CA VAL A 8 1.15 -6.85 5.89
C VAL A 8 1.08 -5.32 5.89
N TYR A 9 0.51 -4.77 6.93
CA TYR A 9 0.36 -3.35 7.15
C TYR A 9 1.31 -2.88 8.23
N SER A 10 2.10 -1.86 7.94
CA SER A 10 2.97 -1.22 8.92
C SER A 10 2.36 0.06 9.48
N ASP A 11 3.12 0.75 10.33
CA ASP A 11 2.82 2.08 10.86
C ASP A 11 2.66 3.16 9.76
N TYR A 12 3.06 2.89 8.51
CA TYR A 12 2.76 3.72 7.34
C TYR A 12 1.32 3.58 6.83
N SER A 13 0.59 2.56 7.28
CA SER A 13 -0.88 2.47 7.18
C SER A 13 -1.51 3.14 8.39
N VAL A 14 -1.50 4.47 8.41
CA VAL A 14 -1.91 5.28 9.57
C VAL A 14 -3.24 4.81 10.13
N HIS A 15 -3.29 4.52 11.44
CA HIS A 15 -4.46 4.00 12.17
C HIS A 15 -4.95 2.60 11.75
N ILE A 16 -4.25 1.91 10.84
CA ILE A 16 -4.58 0.54 10.42
C ILE A 16 -3.52 -0.41 10.94
N GLY A 17 -2.28 -0.24 10.46
CA GLY A 17 -1.13 -1.00 10.93
C GLY A 17 -0.54 -0.40 12.21
N TYR A 18 -0.03 -1.27 13.09
CA TYR A 18 0.65 -0.86 14.34
C TYR A 18 2.13 -1.22 14.32
N GLY A 19 2.50 -2.35 13.68
CA GLY A 19 3.89 -2.80 13.64
C GLY A 19 4.80 -1.92 12.79
N THR A 20 5.98 -1.61 13.29
CA THR A 20 7.05 -0.94 12.54
C THR A 20 7.78 -1.91 11.62
N ILE A 21 8.42 -1.40 10.56
CA ILE A 21 9.26 -2.23 9.67
C ILE A 21 10.38 -2.94 10.44
N ASP A 22 10.99 -2.25 11.41
CA ASP A 22 12.08 -2.82 12.23
C ASP A 22 11.60 -3.97 13.13
N GLU A 23 10.40 -3.89 13.69
CA GLU A 23 9.78 -4.97 14.46
C GLU A 23 9.46 -6.16 13.57
N TYR A 24 8.88 -5.95 12.38
CA TYR A 24 8.65 -7.03 11.42
C TYR A 24 9.94 -7.77 11.03
N ILE A 25 11.02 -7.04 10.76
CA ILE A 25 12.33 -7.64 10.48
C ILE A 25 12.83 -8.44 11.69
N SER A 26 12.67 -7.92 12.90
CA SER A 26 13.06 -8.63 14.14
C SER A 26 12.29 -9.93 14.31
N VAL A 27 10.97 -9.92 14.09
CA VAL A 27 10.13 -11.12 14.14
C VAL A 27 10.52 -12.12 13.05
N CYS A 28 10.80 -11.66 11.83
CA CYS A 28 11.30 -12.54 10.77
C CYS A 28 12.56 -13.28 11.17
N LYS A 29 13.52 -12.58 11.77
CA LYS A 29 14.76 -13.21 12.27
C LYS A 29 14.50 -14.22 13.38
N GLN A 30 13.67 -13.86 14.35
CA GLN A 30 13.33 -14.72 15.49
C GLN A 30 12.60 -16.01 15.05
N LYS A 31 11.70 -15.89 14.08
CA LYS A 31 10.85 -17.00 13.60
C LYS A 31 11.42 -17.72 12.37
N GLY A 32 12.56 -17.27 11.82
CA GLY A 32 13.17 -17.84 10.63
C GLY A 32 12.37 -17.59 9.34
N ILE A 33 11.54 -16.54 9.30
CA ILE A 33 10.75 -16.16 8.12
C ILE A 33 11.68 -15.55 7.07
N LYS A 34 11.68 -16.11 5.87
CA LYS A 34 12.57 -15.73 4.77
C LYS A 34 11.92 -14.81 3.73
N THR A 35 10.61 -14.65 3.78
CA THR A 35 9.85 -13.81 2.85
C THR A 35 8.91 -12.91 3.63
N LEU A 36 8.95 -11.62 3.35
CA LEU A 36 8.09 -10.62 3.98
C LEU A 36 7.51 -9.70 2.90
N SER A 37 6.22 -9.39 2.98
CA SER A 37 5.61 -8.34 2.16
C SER A 37 5.43 -7.05 2.96
N LEU A 38 5.29 -5.94 2.24
CA LEU A 38 4.78 -4.68 2.77
C LEU A 38 3.71 -4.17 1.81
N THR A 39 2.49 -4.00 2.32
CA THR A 39 1.28 -3.73 1.52
C THR A 39 0.40 -2.67 2.17
N ASP A 40 1.03 -1.60 2.64
CA ASP A 40 0.34 -0.51 3.34
C ASP A 40 -0.84 0.06 2.56
N THR A 41 -1.88 0.46 3.26
CA THR A 41 -3.08 1.05 2.66
C THR A 41 -2.80 2.47 2.20
N ASN A 42 -3.05 2.72 0.91
CA ASN A 42 -2.87 4.03 0.28
C ASN A 42 -1.49 4.67 0.53
N SER A 43 -0.46 3.85 0.76
CA SER A 43 0.88 4.32 1.06
C SER A 43 1.96 3.37 0.51
N MET A 44 3.01 3.94 -0.05
CA MET A 44 4.25 3.26 -0.41
C MET A 44 5.47 3.96 0.21
N MET A 45 5.26 4.82 1.20
CA MET A 45 6.32 5.63 1.82
C MET A 45 7.37 4.78 2.53
N GLY A 46 6.99 3.64 3.11
CA GLY A 46 7.89 2.71 3.81
C GLY A 46 8.76 1.84 2.90
N ILE A 47 8.48 1.77 1.59
CA ILE A 47 9.07 0.76 0.69
C ILE A 47 10.59 0.83 0.62
N PHE A 48 11.18 2.02 0.50
CA PHE A 48 12.64 2.14 0.42
C PHE A 48 13.34 1.63 1.71
N LYS A 49 12.83 2.03 2.89
CA LYS A 49 13.30 1.52 4.18
C LYS A 49 13.13 0.01 4.27
N PHE A 50 11.98 -0.50 3.86
CA PHE A 50 11.65 -1.92 3.86
C PHE A 50 12.62 -2.74 3.01
N LEU A 51 12.84 -2.36 1.74
CA LEU A 51 13.77 -3.04 0.83
C LEU A 51 15.19 -3.05 1.38
N THR A 52 15.67 -1.92 1.90
CA THR A 52 17.01 -1.79 2.51
C THR A 52 17.17 -2.73 3.71
N LYS A 53 16.17 -2.78 4.60
CA LYS A 53 16.18 -3.65 5.79
C LYS A 53 16.08 -5.13 5.43
N CYS A 54 15.22 -5.50 4.49
CA CYS A 54 15.10 -6.87 4.00
C CYS A 54 16.42 -7.35 3.39
N LYS A 55 17.04 -6.55 2.51
CA LYS A 55 18.34 -6.87 1.88
C LYS A 55 19.44 -7.08 2.91
N ALA A 56 19.52 -6.23 3.92
CA ALA A 56 20.50 -6.33 5.00
C ALA A 56 20.32 -7.57 5.93
N ASN A 57 19.19 -8.26 5.84
CA ASN A 57 18.86 -9.41 6.70
C ASN A 57 18.54 -10.70 5.91
N ASP A 58 18.87 -10.78 4.62
CA ASP A 58 18.61 -11.92 3.73
C ASP A 58 17.12 -12.35 3.72
N ILE A 59 16.22 -11.38 3.72
CA ILE A 59 14.78 -11.58 3.62
C ILE A 59 14.33 -11.18 2.22
N LYS A 60 13.61 -12.06 1.51
CA LYS A 60 12.97 -11.74 0.24
C LYS A 60 11.88 -10.72 0.48
N ALA A 61 12.01 -9.53 -0.11
CA ALA A 61 11.04 -8.46 0.02
C ALA A 61 9.99 -8.53 -1.08
N ILE A 62 8.71 -8.52 -0.71
CA ILE A 62 7.59 -8.40 -1.64
C ILE A 62 6.98 -7.01 -1.48
N VAL A 63 7.05 -6.23 -2.53
CA VAL A 63 6.51 -4.86 -2.56
C VAL A 63 5.07 -4.88 -3.03
N GLY A 64 4.21 -4.22 -2.27
CA GLY A 64 2.82 -4.07 -2.62
C GLY A 64 2.17 -2.83 -2.05
N VAL A 65 0.89 -2.66 -2.32
CA VAL A 65 0.04 -1.61 -1.78
C VAL A 65 -1.40 -2.11 -1.76
N THR A 66 -2.15 -1.76 -0.73
CA THR A 66 -3.60 -2.01 -0.68
C THR A 66 -4.33 -0.73 -1.08
N LEU A 67 -5.17 -0.84 -2.12
CA LEU A 67 -5.96 0.26 -2.68
C LEU A 67 -7.44 -0.16 -2.76
N THR A 68 -8.32 0.82 -2.70
CA THR A 68 -9.75 0.60 -2.95
C THR A 68 -10.04 0.75 -4.44
N VAL A 69 -10.59 -0.30 -5.06
CA VAL A 69 -11.08 -0.29 -6.46
C VAL A 69 -12.58 -0.45 -6.44
N GLU A 70 -13.32 0.50 -7.00
CA GLU A 70 -14.77 0.62 -6.87
C GLU A 70 -15.17 0.72 -5.37
N LYS A 71 -15.45 -0.39 -4.75
CA LYS A 71 -15.82 -0.50 -3.32
C LYS A 71 -15.16 -1.71 -2.67
N HIS A 72 -14.10 -2.23 -3.26
CA HIS A 72 -13.39 -3.42 -2.82
C HIS A 72 -11.93 -3.10 -2.50
N ASN A 73 -11.47 -3.51 -1.35
CA ASN A 73 -10.05 -3.42 -1.01
C ASN A 73 -9.30 -4.52 -1.77
N ILE A 74 -8.23 -4.13 -2.43
CA ILE A 74 -7.38 -5.03 -3.21
C ILE A 74 -5.93 -4.78 -2.83
N THR A 75 -5.24 -5.84 -2.45
CA THR A 75 -3.79 -5.81 -2.30
C THR A 75 -3.14 -6.14 -3.63
N PHE A 76 -2.40 -5.18 -4.15
CA PHE A 76 -1.58 -5.34 -5.34
C PHE A 76 -0.14 -5.63 -4.95
N LEU A 77 0.48 -6.64 -5.56
CA LEU A 77 1.88 -7.00 -5.37
C LEU A 77 2.64 -6.82 -6.69
N ALA A 78 3.79 -6.14 -6.64
CA ALA A 78 4.65 -5.97 -7.80
C ALA A 78 5.41 -7.27 -8.09
N LYS A 79 5.34 -7.79 -9.31
CA LYS A 79 6.14 -8.96 -9.73
C LYS A 79 7.59 -8.59 -10.05
N ASN A 80 7.81 -7.35 -10.48
CA ASN A 80 9.11 -6.83 -10.92
C ASN A 80 9.15 -5.30 -10.80
N ILE A 81 10.21 -4.68 -11.27
CA ILE A 81 10.36 -3.21 -11.21
C ILE A 81 9.28 -2.47 -12.03
N ASN A 82 8.79 -3.03 -13.13
CA ASN A 82 7.71 -2.42 -13.90
C ASN A 82 6.41 -2.43 -13.09
N GLY A 83 6.12 -3.54 -12.40
CA GLY A 83 5.00 -3.64 -11.46
C GLY A 83 5.09 -2.59 -10.35
N TYR A 84 6.27 -2.38 -9.76
CA TYR A 84 6.48 -1.31 -8.78
C TYR A 84 6.11 0.08 -9.35
N HIS A 85 6.57 0.39 -10.57
CA HIS A 85 6.23 1.66 -11.21
C HIS A 85 4.73 1.77 -11.53
N GLU A 86 4.07 0.67 -11.86
CA GLU A 86 2.62 0.63 -12.05
C GLU A 86 1.88 0.90 -10.73
N LEU A 87 2.31 0.30 -9.62
CA LEU A 87 1.74 0.57 -8.29
C LEU A 87 1.87 2.04 -7.89
N CYS A 88 3.01 2.67 -8.15
CA CYS A 88 3.21 4.11 -7.92
C CYS A 88 2.20 4.97 -8.72
N LYS A 89 1.93 4.59 -9.99
CA LYS A 89 0.94 5.29 -10.84
C LYS A 89 -0.49 5.08 -10.35
N LEU A 90 -0.85 3.85 -9.96
CA LEU A 90 -2.17 3.53 -9.41
C LEU A 90 -2.42 4.30 -8.11
N LEU A 91 -1.45 4.33 -7.20
CA LEU A 91 -1.53 5.10 -5.96
C LEU A 91 -1.70 6.61 -6.24
N THR A 92 -0.93 7.16 -7.19
CA THR A 92 -1.08 8.56 -7.59
C THR A 92 -2.47 8.84 -8.17
N GLN A 93 -3.00 7.93 -9.00
CA GLN A 93 -4.32 8.07 -9.60
C GLN A 93 -5.43 7.98 -8.55
N SER A 94 -5.34 7.05 -7.59
CA SER A 94 -6.33 6.93 -6.52
C SER A 94 -6.46 8.21 -5.69
N THR A 95 -5.32 8.83 -5.35
CA THR A 95 -5.29 10.11 -4.63
C THR A 95 -5.81 11.28 -5.47
N ARG A 96 -5.58 11.26 -6.79
CA ARG A 96 -6.16 12.26 -7.71
C ARG A 96 -7.67 12.15 -7.84
N ASN A 97 -8.22 10.95 -7.76
CA ASN A 97 -9.67 10.74 -7.81
C ASN A 97 -10.35 11.31 -6.55
N ASN A 98 -9.76 11.07 -5.37
CA ASN A 98 -10.20 11.65 -4.11
C ASN A 98 -9.02 11.68 -3.11
N LEU A 99 -8.74 12.82 -2.52
CA LEU A 99 -7.65 13.00 -1.58
C LEU A 99 -7.97 12.43 -0.19
N ASP A 100 -9.20 12.61 0.26
CA ASP A 100 -9.63 12.21 1.63
C ASP A 100 -9.95 10.71 1.71
N GLU A 101 -10.57 10.17 0.67
CA GLU A 101 -10.89 8.74 0.54
C GLU A 101 -10.39 8.23 -0.83
N PRO A 102 -9.09 7.92 -0.97
CA PRO A 102 -8.51 7.50 -2.23
C PRO A 102 -9.17 6.23 -2.79
N PHE A 103 -9.55 6.27 -4.07
CA PHE A 103 -10.14 5.12 -4.76
C PHE A 103 -9.76 5.10 -6.24
N LEU A 104 -9.89 3.92 -6.83
CA LEU A 104 -9.76 3.68 -8.27
C LEU A 104 -11.07 3.14 -8.82
N THR A 105 -11.29 3.35 -10.10
CA THR A 105 -12.25 2.61 -10.90
C THR A 105 -11.53 1.54 -11.71
N THR A 106 -12.25 0.53 -12.21
CA THR A 106 -11.68 -0.48 -13.11
C THR A 106 -11.11 0.15 -14.40
N THR A 107 -11.60 1.32 -14.80
CA THR A 107 -11.10 2.06 -15.97
C THR A 107 -9.76 2.74 -15.74
N ASP A 108 -9.39 3.05 -14.49
CA ASP A 108 -8.09 3.61 -14.15
C ASP A 108 -6.95 2.58 -14.29
N ILE A 109 -7.31 1.29 -14.29
CA ILE A 109 -6.34 0.20 -14.35
C ILE A 109 -6.13 -0.20 -15.80
N LYS A 110 -4.90 -0.04 -16.29
CA LYS A 110 -4.49 -0.55 -17.60
C LYS A 110 -4.29 -2.04 -17.54
N GLN A 111 -4.45 -2.70 -18.70
CA GLN A 111 -4.15 -4.14 -18.79
C GLN A 111 -2.68 -4.40 -18.46
N THR A 112 -2.44 -5.34 -17.56
CA THR A 112 -1.10 -5.64 -17.05
C THR A 112 -0.93 -7.10 -16.66
N ASP A 113 0.31 -7.60 -16.78
CA ASP A 113 0.80 -8.86 -16.23
C ASP A 113 1.98 -8.66 -15.25
N ASN A 114 2.31 -7.39 -14.90
CA ASN A 114 3.41 -7.05 -14.00
C ASN A 114 3.03 -7.04 -12.52
N ILE A 115 1.76 -7.18 -12.21
CA ILE A 115 1.25 -7.17 -10.84
C ILE A 115 0.37 -8.39 -10.56
N VAL A 116 0.30 -8.79 -9.29
CA VAL A 116 -0.69 -9.74 -8.77
C VAL A 116 -1.71 -8.96 -7.96
N ALA A 117 -2.97 -9.29 -8.09
CA ALA A 117 -4.06 -8.69 -7.31
C ALA A 117 -4.70 -9.73 -6.39
N ILE A 118 -4.79 -9.43 -5.10
CA ILE A 118 -5.52 -10.21 -4.09
C ILE A 118 -6.75 -9.39 -3.69
N VAL A 119 -7.92 -9.83 -4.13
CA VAL A 119 -9.20 -9.16 -3.82
C VAL A 119 -9.67 -9.59 -2.45
N HIS A 120 -9.83 -8.62 -1.54
CA HIS A 120 -10.28 -8.90 -0.18
C HIS A 120 -11.74 -9.34 -0.18
N THR A 121 -12.02 -10.36 0.61
CA THR A 121 -13.36 -10.96 0.70
C THR A 121 -13.97 -10.83 2.09
N TYR A 122 -13.16 -10.41 3.07
CA TYR A 122 -13.53 -10.42 4.46
C TYR A 122 -14.53 -9.33 4.83
N GLU A 123 -14.33 -8.11 4.34
CA GLU A 123 -15.23 -6.98 4.63
C GLU A 123 -16.44 -6.97 3.72
N LYS A 124 -16.24 -7.27 2.44
CA LYS A 124 -17.27 -7.27 1.42
C LYS A 124 -16.93 -8.25 0.31
N GLU A 125 -17.81 -9.22 0.08
CA GLU A 125 -17.67 -10.16 -1.03
C GLU A 125 -17.79 -9.42 -2.38
N PRO A 126 -16.83 -9.61 -3.31
CA PRO A 126 -16.91 -9.02 -4.64
C PRO A 126 -17.98 -9.70 -5.49
N THR A 127 -18.59 -8.93 -6.39
CA THR A 127 -19.58 -9.48 -7.33
C THR A 127 -18.90 -10.23 -8.48
N GLU A 128 -19.60 -11.18 -9.09
CA GLU A 128 -19.11 -11.89 -10.27
C GLU A 128 -18.83 -10.95 -11.44
N GLN A 129 -19.68 -9.94 -11.62
CA GLN A 129 -19.50 -8.91 -12.65
C GLN A 129 -18.19 -8.13 -12.43
N PHE A 130 -17.96 -7.64 -11.21
CA PHE A 130 -16.71 -6.94 -10.88
C PHE A 130 -15.48 -7.81 -11.17
N LEU A 131 -15.48 -9.07 -10.72
CA LEU A 131 -14.36 -9.99 -10.96
C LEU A 131 -14.13 -10.25 -12.46
N SER A 132 -15.20 -10.38 -13.24
CA SER A 132 -15.11 -10.58 -14.69
C SER A 132 -14.47 -9.38 -15.38
N GLU A 133 -14.89 -8.16 -15.04
CA GLU A 133 -14.34 -6.92 -15.58
C GLU A 133 -12.89 -6.71 -15.12
N PHE A 134 -12.61 -6.96 -13.85
CA PHE A 134 -11.28 -6.77 -13.25
C PHE A 134 -10.22 -7.73 -13.80
N LYS A 135 -10.59 -8.98 -14.06
CA LYS A 135 -9.71 -10.00 -14.68
C LYS A 135 -9.33 -9.66 -16.14
N ASN A 136 -10.08 -8.82 -16.82
CA ASN A 136 -9.66 -8.27 -18.12
C ASN A 136 -8.55 -7.22 -18.01
N LYS A 137 -8.31 -6.69 -16.81
CA LYS A 137 -7.29 -5.68 -16.52
C LYS A 137 -6.02 -6.27 -15.91
N VAL A 138 -6.17 -7.17 -14.95
CA VAL A 138 -5.05 -7.81 -14.25
C VAL A 138 -5.08 -9.30 -14.55
N LYS A 139 -3.95 -9.84 -15.03
CA LYS A 139 -3.86 -11.25 -15.42
C LYS A 139 -3.94 -12.20 -14.22
N ASP A 140 -3.21 -11.88 -13.16
CA ASP A 140 -3.10 -12.73 -11.97
C ASP A 140 -3.95 -12.18 -10.83
N VAL A 141 -5.19 -12.61 -10.77
CA VAL A 141 -6.19 -12.23 -9.76
C VAL A 141 -6.51 -13.41 -8.86
N TYR A 142 -6.45 -13.19 -7.57
CA TYR A 142 -6.79 -14.17 -6.53
C TYR A 142 -7.85 -13.60 -5.60
N LEU A 143 -8.68 -14.47 -5.04
CA LEU A 143 -9.57 -14.14 -3.93
C LEU A 143 -8.85 -14.44 -2.60
N GLU A 144 -8.90 -13.49 -1.70
CA GLU A 144 -8.42 -13.69 -0.35
C GLU A 144 -9.18 -14.83 0.33
N PHE A 145 -8.46 -15.75 0.95
CA PHE A 145 -9.02 -16.84 1.74
C PHE A 145 -8.38 -16.80 3.14
N THR A 146 -9.07 -16.14 4.07
CA THR A 146 -8.60 -16.02 5.46
C THR A 146 -9.31 -17.01 6.37
N LEU A 147 -8.58 -17.59 7.33
CA LEU A 147 -9.07 -18.59 8.27
C LEU A 147 -9.25 -18.06 9.69
N LEU A 148 -9.23 -16.74 9.85
CA LEU A 148 -9.32 -16.09 11.16
C LEU A 148 -10.71 -16.29 11.81
N LYS A 149 -10.77 -16.28 13.14
CA LYS A 149 -12.00 -16.38 13.92
C LYS A 149 -12.97 -15.23 13.59
N GLY A 150 -14.25 -15.46 13.76
CA GLY A 150 -15.34 -14.52 13.44
C GLY A 150 -16.42 -15.22 12.66
N ASN A 151 -16.94 -14.59 11.62
CA ASN A 151 -17.99 -15.14 10.74
C ASN A 151 -17.46 -16.17 9.72
N ARG A 152 -16.34 -16.84 10.05
CA ARG A 152 -15.51 -17.67 9.16
C ARG A 152 -16.29 -18.70 8.34
N ARG A 153 -17.19 -19.46 8.98
CA ARG A 153 -17.86 -20.57 8.30
C ARG A 153 -18.67 -20.10 7.09
N ASN A 154 -19.42 -19.03 7.23
CA ASN A 154 -20.25 -18.49 6.16
C ASN A 154 -19.39 -17.84 5.08
N ILE A 155 -18.36 -17.08 5.48
CA ILE A 155 -17.43 -16.42 4.56
C ILE A 155 -16.64 -17.44 3.76
N SER A 156 -16.07 -18.48 4.39
CA SER A 156 -15.29 -19.51 3.67
C SER A 156 -16.12 -20.25 2.63
N GLN A 157 -17.36 -20.60 2.95
CA GLN A 157 -18.25 -21.29 2.00
C GLN A 157 -18.68 -20.39 0.84
N SER A 158 -19.00 -19.12 1.14
CA SER A 158 -19.41 -18.15 0.13
C SER A 158 -18.25 -17.87 -0.84
N VAL A 159 -17.06 -17.58 -0.33
CA VAL A 159 -15.87 -17.31 -1.13
C VAL A 159 -15.45 -18.52 -1.97
N THR A 160 -15.57 -19.73 -1.44
CA THR A 160 -15.31 -20.97 -2.22
C THR A 160 -16.26 -21.09 -3.40
N ARG A 161 -17.57 -20.88 -3.20
CA ARG A 161 -18.55 -20.90 -4.28
C ARG A 161 -18.29 -19.79 -5.32
N LEU A 162 -17.93 -18.61 -4.87
CA LEU A 162 -17.56 -17.50 -5.75
C LEU A 162 -16.34 -17.85 -6.60
N SER A 163 -15.30 -18.42 -5.98
CA SER A 163 -14.09 -18.91 -6.66
C SER A 163 -14.42 -19.89 -7.78
N GLU A 164 -15.28 -20.87 -7.49
CA GLU A 164 -15.72 -21.89 -8.47
C GLU A 164 -16.49 -21.25 -9.63
N ARG A 165 -17.48 -20.39 -9.33
CA ARG A 165 -18.33 -19.74 -10.35
C ARG A 165 -17.56 -18.78 -11.24
N THR A 166 -16.60 -18.07 -10.69
CA THR A 166 -15.82 -17.07 -11.43
C THR A 166 -14.49 -17.61 -11.98
N ASN A 167 -14.16 -18.87 -11.67
CA ASN A 167 -12.84 -19.45 -11.96
C ASN A 167 -11.69 -18.51 -11.50
N THR A 168 -11.80 -17.97 -10.27
CA THR A 168 -10.79 -17.11 -9.66
C THR A 168 -10.16 -17.87 -8.50
N PRO A 169 -8.83 -18.15 -8.53
CA PRO A 169 -8.18 -18.98 -7.53
C PRO A 169 -8.19 -18.34 -6.14
N LEU A 170 -8.28 -19.17 -5.10
CA LEU A 170 -8.16 -18.76 -3.71
C LEU A 170 -6.68 -18.67 -3.31
N VAL A 171 -6.31 -17.69 -2.50
CA VAL A 171 -5.00 -17.62 -1.86
C VAL A 171 -5.15 -17.52 -0.35
N LEU A 172 -4.44 -18.39 0.39
CA LEU A 172 -4.44 -18.32 1.85
C LEU A 172 -3.68 -17.08 2.30
N THR A 173 -4.33 -16.28 3.14
CA THR A 173 -3.78 -15.06 3.71
C THR A 173 -3.96 -15.03 5.23
N ASN A 174 -3.12 -14.26 5.88
CA ASN A 174 -3.28 -13.82 7.25
C ASN A 174 -3.01 -12.31 7.27
N PRO A 175 -4.04 -11.47 7.08
CA PRO A 175 -3.85 -10.02 7.16
C PRO A 175 -3.17 -9.63 8.47
N THR A 176 -2.00 -9.04 8.36
CA THR A 176 -1.12 -8.75 9.49
C THR A 176 -1.12 -7.26 9.77
N PHE A 177 -1.55 -6.88 10.97
CA PHE A 177 -1.68 -5.48 11.39
C PHE A 177 -0.64 -5.08 12.44
N TYR A 178 0.02 -6.05 13.07
CA TYR A 178 1.05 -5.84 14.09
C TYR A 178 2.07 -6.98 14.08
N ALA A 179 3.24 -6.72 14.67
CA ALA A 179 4.37 -7.64 14.56
C ALA A 179 4.28 -8.81 15.55
N TYR A 180 3.96 -8.54 16.82
CA TYR A 180 3.94 -9.53 17.90
C TYR A 180 2.50 -9.84 18.32
N ASP A 181 2.26 -11.06 18.77
CA ASP A 181 0.94 -11.50 19.30
C ASP A 181 0.48 -10.71 20.53
N THR A 182 1.40 -10.10 21.25
CA THR A 182 1.16 -9.23 22.42
C THR A 182 0.63 -7.85 22.05
N ASP A 183 0.73 -7.43 20.79
CA ASP A 183 0.42 -6.05 20.35
C ASP A 183 -1.07 -5.82 20.05
N PHE A 184 -1.91 -6.81 20.26
CA PHE A 184 -3.33 -6.73 19.92
C PHE A 184 -4.05 -5.55 20.56
N GLU A 185 -3.86 -5.32 21.87
CA GLU A 185 -4.53 -4.22 22.59
C GLU A 185 -4.07 -2.85 22.06
N MET A 186 -2.78 -2.71 21.78
CA MET A 186 -2.23 -1.47 21.22
C MET A 186 -2.73 -1.21 19.80
N SER A 187 -2.89 -2.27 19.01
CA SER A 187 -3.51 -2.18 17.68
C SER A 187 -4.97 -1.72 17.76
N GLU A 188 -5.75 -2.21 18.72
CA GLU A 188 -7.13 -1.76 18.96
C GLU A 188 -7.20 -0.28 19.38
N ILE A 189 -6.26 0.18 20.23
CA ILE A 189 -6.13 1.60 20.59
C ILE A 189 -5.86 2.45 19.34
N ASN A 190 -4.89 2.03 18.52
CA ASN A 190 -4.53 2.73 17.30
C ASN A 190 -5.73 2.88 16.34
N MET A 191 -6.51 1.82 16.16
CA MET A 191 -7.72 1.84 15.33
C MET A 191 -8.82 2.75 15.89
N ALA A 192 -8.99 2.79 17.22
CA ALA A 192 -9.98 3.63 17.87
C ALA A 192 -9.71 5.14 17.69
N LEU A 193 -8.44 5.53 17.56
CA LEU A 193 -8.01 6.92 17.36
C LEU A 193 -8.53 7.54 16.05
N ILE A 194 -8.81 6.75 15.02
CA ILE A 194 -9.26 7.23 13.70
C ILE A 194 -10.43 8.22 13.81
N LYS A 195 -11.41 7.90 14.67
CA LYS A 195 -12.65 8.67 14.82
C LYS A 195 -12.89 9.11 16.26
N ASN A 196 -11.83 9.22 17.07
CA ASN A 196 -11.90 9.58 18.49
C ASN A 196 -12.82 8.67 19.32
N TYR A 197 -12.88 7.38 19.03
CA TYR A 197 -13.64 6.44 19.84
C TYR A 197 -12.94 6.13 21.15
N SER A 198 -13.70 6.05 22.23
CA SER A 198 -13.24 5.48 23.50
C SER A 198 -13.18 3.95 23.41
N LEU A 199 -12.20 3.32 24.06
CA LEU A 199 -12.17 1.86 24.18
C LEU A 199 -13.35 1.27 24.94
N GLN A 200 -14.05 2.09 25.74
CA GLN A 200 -15.28 1.70 26.45
C GLN A 200 -16.49 1.61 25.53
N GLU A 201 -16.44 2.24 24.35
CA GLU A 201 -17.51 2.17 23.37
C GLU A 201 -17.59 0.78 22.74
N THR A 202 -18.81 0.36 22.42
CA THR A 202 -19.07 -0.96 21.85
C THR A 202 -18.36 -1.10 20.49
N PRO A 203 -17.50 -2.12 20.32
CA PRO A 203 -16.81 -2.34 19.05
C PRO A 203 -17.77 -2.83 17.95
N VAL A 204 -17.41 -2.59 16.70
CA VAL A 204 -18.15 -3.04 15.51
C VAL A 204 -18.35 -4.56 15.50
N THR A 205 -17.43 -5.32 16.06
CA THR A 205 -17.50 -6.79 16.20
C THR A 205 -18.63 -7.25 17.13
N ARG A 206 -19.20 -6.35 17.93
CA ARG A 206 -20.32 -6.59 18.86
C ARG A 206 -21.54 -5.69 18.57
N GLY A 207 -21.62 -5.17 17.33
CA GLY A 207 -22.75 -4.35 16.87
C GLY A 207 -22.65 -2.87 17.21
N GLY A 208 -21.50 -2.38 17.67
CA GLY A 208 -21.22 -0.95 17.86
C GLY A 208 -20.61 -0.29 16.62
N LEU A 209 -20.01 0.87 16.82
CA LEU A 209 -19.39 1.67 15.75
C LEU A 209 -17.86 1.81 15.88
N ARG A 210 -17.28 1.48 17.02
CA ARG A 210 -15.82 1.56 17.25
C ARG A 210 -15.09 0.56 16.35
N PRO A 211 -14.12 1.00 15.54
CA PRO A 211 -13.28 0.07 14.76
C PRO A 211 -12.58 -0.93 15.69
N ALA A 212 -12.58 -2.20 15.32
CA ALA A 212 -11.93 -3.26 16.08
C ALA A 212 -11.66 -4.47 15.21
N LEU A 213 -10.59 -5.20 15.53
CA LEU A 213 -10.29 -6.48 14.92
C LEU A 213 -11.21 -7.58 15.47
N PHE A 214 -11.55 -8.56 14.64
CA PHE A 214 -12.42 -9.67 15.04
C PHE A 214 -11.73 -10.67 15.97
N CYS A 215 -10.41 -10.71 15.97
CA CYS A 215 -9.61 -11.59 16.81
C CYS A 215 -8.17 -11.05 16.96
N ASN A 216 -7.43 -11.64 17.89
CA ASN A 216 -6.03 -11.34 18.16
C ASN A 216 -5.03 -12.12 17.29
N GLU A 217 -5.45 -12.61 16.14
CA GLU A 217 -4.63 -13.48 15.27
C GLU A 217 -3.97 -12.73 14.10
N HIS A 218 -3.98 -11.41 14.13
CA HIS A 218 -3.48 -10.55 13.07
C HIS A 218 -1.99 -10.18 13.20
N TYR A 219 -1.20 -10.99 13.92
CA TYR A 219 0.25 -10.81 14.03
C TYR A 219 1.01 -11.55 12.94
N LEU A 220 2.31 -11.23 12.78
CA LEU A 220 3.17 -11.89 11.80
C LEU A 220 3.42 -13.34 12.20
N LYS A 221 2.84 -14.27 11.45
CA LYS A 221 2.91 -15.71 11.71
C LYS A 221 3.98 -16.40 10.89
N SER A 222 4.72 -17.30 11.55
CA SER A 222 5.48 -18.34 10.88
C SER A 222 4.55 -19.41 10.30
N THR A 223 5.08 -20.22 9.38
CA THR A 223 4.35 -21.40 8.84
C THR A 223 3.89 -22.33 9.95
N GLN A 224 4.71 -22.56 10.96
CA GLN A 224 4.36 -23.46 12.06
C GLN A 224 3.22 -22.93 12.93
N GLU A 225 3.22 -21.63 13.23
CA GLU A 225 2.13 -20.97 13.97
C GLU A 225 0.82 -21.03 13.19
N LEU A 226 0.85 -20.76 11.88
CA LEU A 226 -0.32 -20.90 11.03
C LEU A 226 -0.85 -22.34 10.99
N VAL A 227 0.03 -23.32 10.83
CA VAL A 227 -0.35 -24.76 10.85
C VAL A 227 -0.99 -25.14 12.18
N ASN A 228 -0.42 -24.70 13.29
CA ASN A 228 -0.97 -24.96 14.62
C ASN A 228 -2.34 -24.32 14.79
N TYR A 229 -2.50 -23.06 14.34
CA TYR A 229 -3.77 -22.37 14.36
C TYR A 229 -4.83 -23.10 13.52
N VAL A 230 -4.49 -23.51 12.30
CA VAL A 230 -5.40 -24.23 11.40
C VAL A 230 -5.82 -25.57 12.04
N LYS A 231 -4.89 -26.35 12.56
CA LYS A 231 -5.19 -27.65 13.21
C LYS A 231 -6.13 -27.49 14.42
N GLY A 232 -5.96 -26.43 15.19
CA GLY A 232 -6.76 -26.21 16.41
C GLY A 232 -8.11 -25.52 16.17
N ASN A 233 -8.26 -24.81 15.08
CA ASN A 233 -9.39 -23.89 14.90
C ASN A 233 -10.19 -24.09 13.59
N VAL A 234 -9.67 -24.85 12.62
CA VAL A 234 -10.26 -24.97 11.27
C VAL A 234 -10.60 -26.43 10.97
N THR A 235 -11.86 -26.83 11.23
CA THR A 235 -12.35 -28.19 10.99
C THR A 235 -13.36 -28.28 9.86
N ASP A 236 -13.82 -27.16 9.36
CA ASP A 236 -14.96 -27.00 8.46
C ASP A 236 -14.57 -26.68 7.00
N VAL A 237 -13.27 -26.56 6.73
CA VAL A 237 -12.74 -26.34 5.37
C VAL A 237 -12.18 -27.63 4.79
N PRO A 238 -12.57 -28.04 3.58
CA PRO A 238 -12.01 -29.21 2.93
C PRO A 238 -10.49 -29.09 2.75
N LYS A 239 -9.75 -30.14 3.11
CA LYS A 239 -8.28 -30.16 3.02
C LYS A 239 -7.75 -29.82 1.62
N GLN A 240 -8.47 -30.22 0.57
CA GLN A 240 -8.08 -29.93 -0.82
C GLN A 240 -8.08 -28.44 -1.10
N ILE A 241 -9.12 -27.71 -0.67
CA ILE A 241 -9.24 -26.25 -0.83
C ILE A 241 -8.11 -25.55 -0.07
N LEU A 242 -7.89 -25.94 1.18
CA LEU A 242 -6.83 -25.39 1.99
C LEU A 242 -5.44 -25.61 1.37
N ASN A 243 -5.15 -26.83 0.93
CA ASN A 243 -3.88 -27.16 0.29
C ASN A 243 -3.68 -26.33 -1.00
N GLN A 244 -4.73 -26.21 -1.82
CA GLN A 244 -4.63 -25.41 -3.04
C GLN A 244 -4.39 -23.93 -2.75
N ALA A 245 -5.07 -23.37 -1.75
CA ALA A 245 -4.87 -21.99 -1.34
C ALA A 245 -3.45 -21.71 -0.79
N ILE A 246 -2.82 -22.69 -0.11
CA ILE A 246 -1.42 -22.62 0.31
C ILE A 246 -0.46 -22.72 -0.88
N ILE A 247 -0.74 -23.63 -1.84
CA ILE A 247 0.04 -23.76 -3.07
C ILE A 247 0.00 -22.42 -3.84
N ASN A 248 -1.17 -21.80 -3.95
CA ASN A 248 -1.32 -20.52 -4.61
C ASN A 248 -0.54 -19.40 -3.89
N ASN A 249 -0.49 -19.41 -2.55
CA ASN A 249 0.35 -18.47 -1.78
C ASN A 249 1.83 -18.61 -2.16
N GLN A 250 2.35 -19.83 -2.21
CA GLN A 250 3.74 -20.08 -2.63
C GLN A 250 3.96 -19.70 -4.11
N SER A 251 3.03 -20.04 -4.99
CA SER A 251 3.11 -19.68 -6.42
C SER A 251 3.21 -18.18 -6.64
N ILE A 252 2.48 -17.37 -5.84
CA ILE A 252 2.62 -15.91 -5.88
C ILE A 252 4.03 -15.48 -5.50
N VAL A 253 4.59 -16.04 -4.42
CA VAL A 253 5.96 -15.74 -3.99
C VAL A 253 6.98 -16.08 -5.08
N ASP A 254 6.79 -17.21 -5.76
CA ASP A 254 7.69 -17.70 -6.81
C ASP A 254 7.63 -16.83 -8.08
N MET A 255 6.48 -16.22 -8.38
CA MET A 255 6.31 -15.28 -9.49
C MET A 255 6.97 -13.91 -9.27
N ILE A 256 7.32 -13.57 -8.04
CA ILE A 256 7.82 -12.24 -7.70
C ILE A 256 9.34 -12.22 -7.70
N GLU A 257 9.89 -11.33 -8.53
CA GLU A 257 11.30 -10.98 -8.55
C GLU A 257 11.63 -9.98 -7.44
N GLN A 258 12.90 -9.95 -7.02
CA GLN A 258 13.36 -8.95 -6.06
C GLN A 258 13.36 -7.57 -6.72
N VAL A 259 12.57 -6.64 -6.18
CA VAL A 259 12.63 -5.24 -6.61
C VAL A 259 13.85 -4.59 -5.96
N GLU A 260 14.69 -3.96 -6.77
CA GLU A 260 15.82 -3.16 -6.30
C GLU A 260 15.60 -1.70 -6.69
N LEU A 261 15.74 -0.82 -5.71
CA LEU A 261 15.70 0.62 -5.92
C LEU A 261 17.09 1.19 -5.67
N GLU A 262 17.63 1.89 -6.66
CA GLU A 262 18.89 2.59 -6.53
C GLU A 262 18.65 3.97 -5.90
N TYR A 263 19.48 4.31 -4.92
CA TYR A 263 19.50 5.65 -4.37
C TYR A 263 20.35 6.55 -5.28
N GLN A 264 19.70 7.47 -5.98
CA GLN A 264 20.38 8.45 -6.82
C GLN A 264 20.40 9.80 -6.12
N LEU A 265 21.59 10.25 -5.77
CA LEU A 265 21.80 11.62 -5.22
C LEU A 265 21.66 12.65 -6.33
N GLY A 266 21.07 13.79 -6.02
CA GLY A 266 21.07 14.96 -6.90
C GLY A 266 20.07 14.92 -8.05
N LEU A 267 19.10 13.99 -8.05
CA LEU A 267 17.97 14.05 -8.97
C LEU A 267 17.16 15.32 -8.69
N ARG A 268 17.19 16.24 -9.64
CA ARG A 268 16.33 17.44 -9.62
C ARG A 268 15.17 17.24 -10.57
N PRO A 269 13.95 17.66 -10.19
CA PRO A 269 12.84 17.63 -11.13
C PRO A 269 13.11 18.58 -12.30
N VAL A 270 12.89 18.09 -13.50
CA VAL A 270 12.97 18.94 -14.70
C VAL A 270 11.64 19.69 -14.82
N PRO A 271 11.64 21.03 -14.70
CA PRO A 271 10.39 21.78 -14.81
C PRO A 271 9.83 21.72 -16.23
N HIS A 272 8.51 21.68 -16.34
CA HIS A 272 7.85 21.87 -17.62
C HIS A 272 7.92 23.35 -18.00
N ILE A 273 8.60 23.66 -19.11
CA ILE A 273 8.74 25.03 -19.61
C ILE A 273 7.67 25.25 -20.68
N PRO A 274 6.70 26.15 -20.43
CA PRO A 274 5.63 26.40 -21.40
C PRO A 274 6.15 27.20 -22.61
N ALA A 275 5.56 26.97 -23.78
CA ALA A 275 5.82 27.81 -24.93
C ALA A 275 5.38 29.26 -24.62
N PRO A 276 6.09 30.29 -25.12
CA PRO A 276 7.18 30.24 -26.13
C PRO A 276 8.59 30.16 -25.57
N PHE A 277 8.78 29.88 -24.29
CA PHE A 277 10.11 29.86 -23.66
C PHE A 277 10.89 28.61 -24.09
N GLN A 278 12.21 28.78 -24.26
CA GLN A 278 13.10 27.71 -24.70
C GLN A 278 13.91 27.09 -23.55
N ASP A 279 14.07 27.82 -22.44
CA ASP A 279 14.85 27.39 -21.27
C ASP A 279 14.25 27.93 -19.97
N SER A 280 14.63 27.30 -18.84
CA SER A 280 14.14 27.65 -17.52
C SER A 280 14.49 29.09 -17.10
N LEU A 281 15.66 29.59 -17.52
CA LEU A 281 16.10 30.93 -17.16
C LEU A 281 15.24 32.01 -17.83
N SER A 282 14.90 31.86 -19.12
CA SER A 282 14.01 32.76 -19.84
C SER A 282 12.61 32.77 -19.25
N TYR A 283 12.08 31.61 -18.91
CA TYR A 283 10.79 31.50 -18.24
C TYR A 283 10.80 32.11 -16.85
N PHE A 284 11.84 31.85 -16.06
CA PHE A 284 12.01 32.42 -14.71
C PHE A 284 12.07 33.95 -14.74
N LYS A 285 12.83 34.53 -15.67
CA LYS A 285 12.87 35.99 -15.85
C LYS A 285 11.51 36.58 -16.20
N ALA A 286 10.73 35.91 -17.03
CA ALA A 286 9.38 36.36 -17.37
C ALA A 286 8.44 36.33 -16.16
N LEU A 287 8.52 35.29 -15.31
CA LEU A 287 7.75 35.21 -14.06
C LEU A 287 8.13 36.34 -13.08
N ILE A 288 9.42 36.67 -12.98
CA ILE A 288 9.89 37.79 -12.15
C ILE A 288 9.33 39.12 -12.68
N GLN A 289 9.33 39.32 -14.01
CA GLN A 289 8.79 40.54 -14.61
C GLN A 289 7.28 40.63 -14.38
N GLU A 290 6.55 39.54 -14.57
CA GLU A 290 5.11 39.50 -14.28
C GLU A 290 4.81 39.81 -12.81
N GLY A 291 5.59 39.24 -11.89
CA GLY A 291 5.50 39.54 -10.44
C GLY A 291 5.82 40.98 -10.13
N TRP A 292 6.84 41.54 -10.79
CA TRP A 292 7.20 42.94 -10.67
C TRP A 292 6.05 43.90 -11.08
N ASP A 293 5.47 43.65 -12.26
CA ASP A 293 4.39 44.47 -12.81
C ASP A 293 3.14 44.42 -11.91
N LYS A 294 2.82 43.28 -11.34
CA LYS A 294 1.67 43.09 -10.45
C LYS A 294 1.85 43.68 -9.04
N ILE A 295 3.06 43.62 -8.49
CA ILE A 295 3.27 43.85 -7.05
C ILE A 295 4.03 45.14 -6.77
N VAL A 296 4.97 45.53 -7.64
CA VAL A 296 5.97 46.56 -7.35
C VAL A 296 5.86 47.80 -8.27
N ALA A 297 5.40 47.62 -9.51
CA ALA A 297 5.43 48.71 -10.52
C ALA A 297 4.75 50.02 -10.03
N ASP A 298 3.65 49.88 -9.29
CA ASP A 298 2.88 51.04 -8.78
C ASP A 298 3.36 51.58 -7.39
N LYS A 299 4.44 51.02 -6.84
CA LYS A 299 4.99 51.47 -5.54
C LYS A 299 5.85 52.70 -5.71
N PRO A 300 6.08 53.46 -4.61
CA PRO A 300 7.03 54.58 -4.60
C PRO A 300 8.44 54.17 -5.06
N LYS A 301 9.15 55.08 -5.73
CA LYS A 301 10.50 54.81 -6.31
C LYS A 301 11.50 54.27 -5.31
N GLU A 302 11.43 54.68 -4.07
CA GLU A 302 12.29 54.20 -2.98
C GLU A 302 12.05 52.71 -2.71
N VAL A 303 10.79 52.32 -2.61
CA VAL A 303 10.38 50.90 -2.44
C VAL A 303 10.80 50.07 -3.67
N GLN A 304 10.59 50.60 -4.88
CA GLN A 304 11.05 49.90 -6.10
C GLN A 304 12.57 49.69 -6.10
N ALA A 305 13.34 50.64 -5.63
CA ALA A 305 14.81 50.53 -5.56
C ALA A 305 15.25 49.43 -4.55
N GLU A 306 14.58 49.35 -3.42
CA GLU A 306 14.83 48.30 -2.41
C GLU A 306 14.52 46.91 -2.97
N TRP A 307 13.36 46.75 -3.61
CA TRP A 307 12.97 45.47 -4.24
C TRP A 307 13.92 45.08 -5.38
N LYS A 308 14.38 46.00 -6.21
CA LYS A 308 15.39 45.71 -7.24
C LYS A 308 16.69 45.19 -6.65
N LYS A 309 17.15 45.79 -5.56
CA LYS A 309 18.37 45.36 -4.85
C LYS A 309 18.20 43.93 -4.30
N ARG A 310 17.03 43.65 -3.70
CA ARG A 310 16.71 42.33 -3.16
C ARG A 310 16.65 41.27 -4.23
N ILE A 311 15.88 41.50 -5.32
CA ILE A 311 15.77 40.58 -6.47
C ILE A 311 17.14 40.26 -7.06
N LYS A 312 18.00 41.28 -7.21
CA LYS A 312 19.37 41.07 -7.70
C LYS A 312 20.15 40.12 -6.79
N ASN A 313 20.13 40.35 -5.50
CA ASN A 313 20.84 39.50 -4.53
C ASN A 313 20.33 38.07 -4.53
N GLU A 314 18.99 37.88 -4.58
CA GLU A 314 18.38 36.54 -4.62
C GLU A 314 18.71 35.81 -5.92
N LEU A 315 18.70 36.53 -7.05
CA LEU A 315 19.10 35.95 -8.36
C LEU A 315 20.59 35.52 -8.36
N GLU A 316 21.45 36.26 -7.75
CA GLU A 316 22.87 35.90 -7.61
C GLU A 316 23.04 34.60 -6.79
N VAL A 317 22.29 34.46 -5.69
CA VAL A 317 22.31 33.25 -4.85
C VAL A 317 21.75 32.04 -5.63
N ILE A 318 20.62 32.21 -6.31
CA ILE A 318 19.98 31.14 -7.11
C ILE A 318 20.93 30.68 -8.21
N HIS A 319 21.56 31.64 -8.92
CA HIS A 319 22.48 31.33 -10.02
C HIS A 319 23.78 30.70 -9.53
N SER A 320 24.35 31.18 -8.43
CA SER A 320 25.61 30.62 -7.88
C SER A 320 25.48 29.19 -7.38
N ASN A 321 24.24 28.75 -7.04
CA ASN A 321 23.93 27.38 -6.60
C ASN A 321 23.32 26.50 -7.69
N ASP A 322 23.26 26.97 -8.92
CA ASP A 322 22.71 26.21 -10.07
C ASP A 322 21.26 25.69 -9.80
N PHE A 323 20.38 26.58 -9.31
CA PHE A 323 18.99 26.26 -8.99
C PHE A 323 17.99 26.71 -10.06
N ILE A 324 18.43 27.02 -11.26
CA ILE A 324 17.57 27.41 -12.39
C ILE A 324 17.39 26.29 -13.38
#